data_deba8a7161b122de1709596c06350738
#
_entry.id   deba8a7161b122de1709596c06350738
#
_cell.length_a   1.000
_cell.length_b   1.000
_cell.length_c   1.000
_cell.angle_alpha   90.00
_cell.angle_beta   90.00
_cell.angle_gamma   90.00
#
_symmetry.space_group_name_H-M   'P 1'
#
loop_
_entity.id
_entity.type
_entity.pdbx_description
1 polymer ?
#
loop_
_entity_poly.entity_id
_entity_poly.type
_entity_poly.pdbx_seq_one_letter_code
_entity_poly.pdbx_strand_id
1 'polypeptide(L)'
;MRQWYCGLLLLVMTTPSAAQTIRRSFQTTDGMMLSFLEAGSEHRNNPTIVLMPGWLMPGRIWQRQLSDFSRSYHTLALDPRGQGESQVPSSGYTAERRATDLHEFLLQRSNILLIGWSLGGIEALQYVYMFGTARLAALVLVDSSVGEEPAAGSSGRFKDDFRRDRDKTLRQFVRAIFAKPPPEKEIAELVRGATRMPVEASLALLDYPFERSHWRNIVRRFEKPLLYVVTPQYEEQAANLKKNRPATEVELFKKAGHALFVDEPQRFDALIKKFAARLS
;
A
#
# COMPACT_ATOMS: atom_id res chain seq x y z
N MET A 1 -65.88 -15.61 14.11
CA MET A 1 -64.86 -14.53 14.00
C MET A 1 -63.48 -15.15 14.22
N ARG A 2 -62.68 -15.37 13.14
CA ARG A 2 -61.30 -15.87 13.23
C ARG A 2 -60.36 -14.69 13.08
N GLN A 3 -59.64 -14.33 14.14
CA GLN A 3 -58.56 -13.34 14.10
C GLN A 3 -57.28 -13.97 13.53
N TRP A 4 -56.78 -13.39 12.45
CA TRP A 4 -55.46 -13.70 11.87
C TRP A 4 -54.42 -12.80 12.53
N TYR A 5 -53.50 -13.36 13.31
CA TYR A 5 -52.32 -12.64 13.77
C TYR A 5 -51.28 -12.71 12.66
N CYS A 6 -51.00 -11.57 12.06
CA CYS A 6 -49.91 -11.39 11.12
C CYS A 6 -48.62 -11.12 11.91
N GLY A 7 -47.80 -12.14 12.13
CA GLY A 7 -46.50 -12.00 12.78
C GLY A 7 -45.49 -11.33 11.83
N LEU A 8 -45.10 -10.09 12.17
CA LEU A 8 -44.04 -9.38 11.44
C LEU A 8 -42.67 -9.97 11.85
N LEU A 9 -42.05 -10.75 10.98
CA LEU A 9 -40.70 -11.27 11.18
C LEU A 9 -39.71 -10.13 10.90
N LEU A 10 -39.19 -9.48 11.97
CA LEU A 10 -38.06 -8.54 11.84
C LEU A 10 -36.78 -9.33 11.51
N LEU A 11 -36.35 -9.27 10.27
CA LEU A 11 -35.02 -9.75 9.88
C LEU A 11 -33.97 -8.77 10.43
N VAL A 12 -33.37 -9.12 11.57
CA VAL A 12 -32.22 -8.38 12.10
C VAL A 12 -31.00 -8.73 11.23
N MET A 13 -30.69 -7.86 10.29
CA MET A 13 -29.43 -7.94 9.55
C MET A 13 -28.28 -7.57 10.50
N THR A 14 -27.62 -8.57 11.06
CA THR A 14 -26.37 -8.35 11.79
C THR A 14 -25.28 -8.00 10.80
N THR A 15 -24.84 -6.74 10.79
CA THR A 15 -23.62 -6.36 10.07
C THR A 15 -22.45 -7.11 10.71
N PRO A 16 -21.59 -7.81 9.94
CA PRO A 16 -20.43 -8.47 10.50
C PRO A 16 -19.55 -7.44 11.21
N SER A 17 -19.21 -7.71 12.46
CA SER A 17 -18.28 -6.88 13.22
C SER A 17 -16.90 -6.93 12.55
N ALA A 18 -16.19 -5.79 12.53
CA ALA A 18 -14.82 -5.77 12.07
C ALA A 18 -13.97 -6.71 12.96
N ALA A 19 -13.17 -7.56 12.33
CA ALA A 19 -12.27 -8.44 13.07
C ALA A 19 -11.19 -7.63 13.80
N GLN A 20 -10.77 -8.12 14.96
CA GLN A 20 -9.68 -7.50 15.72
C GLN A 20 -8.40 -7.52 14.88
N THR A 21 -7.71 -6.38 14.82
CA THR A 21 -6.38 -6.30 14.21
C THR A 21 -5.34 -6.87 15.17
N ILE A 22 -4.54 -7.82 14.69
CA ILE A 22 -3.49 -8.49 15.46
C ILE A 22 -2.14 -8.16 14.84
N ARG A 23 -1.12 -7.89 15.67
CA ARG A 23 0.27 -7.76 15.23
C ARG A 23 0.93 -9.13 15.23
N ARG A 24 1.63 -9.41 14.14
CA ARG A 24 2.45 -10.62 13.98
C ARG A 24 3.83 -10.27 13.44
N SER A 25 4.71 -11.25 13.41
CA SER A 25 6.04 -11.13 12.82
C SER A 25 6.44 -12.42 12.11
N PHE A 26 7.41 -12.30 11.21
CA PHE A 26 8.08 -13.43 10.57
C PHE A 26 9.57 -13.11 10.42
N GLN A 27 10.40 -14.13 10.35
CA GLN A 27 11.83 -13.99 10.15
C GLN A 27 12.16 -14.18 8.67
N THR A 28 12.93 -13.23 8.13
CA THR A 28 13.46 -13.33 6.77
C THR A 28 14.68 -14.26 6.71
N THR A 29 15.06 -14.70 5.51
CA THR A 29 16.23 -15.60 5.31
C THR A 29 17.55 -14.97 5.71
N ASP A 30 17.66 -13.63 5.73
CA ASP A 30 18.80 -12.91 6.26
C ASP A 30 18.70 -12.61 7.77
N GLY A 31 17.76 -13.26 8.47
CA GLY A 31 17.62 -13.24 9.92
C GLY A 31 16.85 -12.06 10.51
N MET A 32 16.28 -11.16 9.67
CA MET A 32 15.55 -9.99 10.16
C MET A 32 14.12 -10.35 10.57
N MET A 33 13.67 -9.79 11.71
CA MET A 33 12.27 -9.88 12.14
C MET A 33 11.47 -8.74 11.51
N LEU A 34 10.53 -9.09 10.63
CA LEU A 34 9.59 -8.14 10.05
C LEU A 34 8.22 -8.31 10.70
N SER A 35 7.58 -7.17 10.98
CA SER A 35 6.26 -7.07 11.60
C SER A 35 5.19 -6.84 10.54
N PHE A 36 3.98 -7.29 10.82
CA PHE A 36 2.79 -6.96 10.03
C PHE A 36 1.54 -6.93 10.90
N LEU A 37 0.54 -6.22 10.43
CA LEU A 37 -0.79 -6.24 10.99
C LEU A 37 -1.67 -7.20 10.19
N GLU A 38 -2.51 -7.97 10.88
CA GLU A 38 -3.41 -8.94 10.32
C GLU A 38 -4.82 -8.70 10.84
N ALA A 39 -5.82 -8.76 9.96
CA ALA A 39 -7.22 -8.67 10.30
C ALA A 39 -8.08 -9.52 9.35
N GLY A 40 -9.18 -10.06 9.85
CA GLY A 40 -10.05 -10.97 9.11
C GLY A 40 -9.49 -12.39 9.06
N SER A 41 -10.15 -13.25 8.29
CA SER A 41 -9.77 -14.65 8.09
C SER A 41 -9.72 -14.97 6.60
N GLU A 42 -8.99 -16.02 6.25
CA GLU A 42 -8.97 -16.52 4.88
C GLU A 42 -10.35 -16.98 4.44
N HIS A 43 -10.73 -16.61 3.24
CA HIS A 43 -11.96 -17.03 2.57
C HIS A 43 -11.59 -17.79 1.29
N ARG A 44 -12.21 -18.94 1.06
CA ARG A 44 -11.88 -19.83 -0.06
C ARG A 44 -11.87 -19.15 -1.43
N ASN A 45 -12.79 -18.21 -1.66
CA ASN A 45 -13.02 -17.61 -2.97
C ASN A 45 -12.50 -16.17 -3.06
N ASN A 46 -12.20 -15.52 -1.94
CA ASN A 46 -11.75 -14.14 -1.94
C ASN A 46 -10.21 -14.04 -1.91
N PRO A 47 -9.60 -13.07 -2.57
CA PRO A 47 -8.18 -12.86 -2.46
C PRO A 47 -7.78 -12.40 -1.04
N THR A 48 -6.58 -12.76 -0.61
CA THR A 48 -5.93 -12.10 0.52
C THR A 48 -5.45 -10.73 0.08
N ILE A 49 -5.83 -9.68 0.80
CA ILE A 49 -5.38 -8.30 0.53
C ILE A 49 -4.08 -8.06 1.28
N VAL A 50 -3.04 -7.65 0.56
CA VAL A 50 -1.73 -7.28 1.13
C VAL A 50 -1.46 -5.82 0.84
N LEU A 51 -1.25 -5.03 1.90
CA LEU A 51 -1.08 -3.59 1.88
C LEU A 51 0.40 -3.24 2.15
N MET A 52 1.03 -2.55 1.19
CA MET A 52 2.41 -2.07 1.28
C MET A 52 2.41 -0.56 1.48
N PRO A 53 3.01 -0.03 2.56
CA PRO A 53 3.08 1.40 2.81
C PRO A 53 4.13 2.09 1.94
N GLY A 54 4.07 3.42 1.92
CA GLY A 54 5.07 4.27 1.27
C GLY A 54 6.35 4.45 2.10
N TRP A 55 7.23 5.31 1.59
CA TRP A 55 8.52 5.64 2.19
C TRP A 55 8.38 6.07 3.66
N LEU A 56 9.12 5.42 4.56
CA LEU A 56 9.16 5.62 6.00
C LEU A 56 7.81 5.47 6.74
N MET A 57 6.74 5.10 6.05
CA MET A 57 5.43 4.95 6.69
C MET A 57 5.24 3.52 7.23
N PRO A 58 4.63 3.38 8.41
CA PRO A 58 4.30 2.08 8.99
C PRO A 58 3.07 1.46 8.32
N GLY A 59 2.94 0.13 8.39
CA GLY A 59 1.73 -0.58 7.93
C GLY A 59 0.45 -0.12 8.62
N ARG A 60 0.54 0.41 9.85
CA ARG A 60 -0.61 0.97 10.57
C ARG A 60 -1.26 2.18 9.88
N ILE A 61 -0.60 2.80 8.88
CA ILE A 61 -1.24 3.85 8.09
C ILE A 61 -2.50 3.34 7.36
N TRP A 62 -2.58 2.02 7.15
CA TRP A 62 -3.69 1.30 6.57
C TRP A 62 -4.74 0.82 7.59
N GLN A 63 -4.67 1.30 8.86
CA GLN A 63 -5.52 0.79 9.96
C GLN A 63 -7.01 0.80 9.62
N ARG A 64 -7.48 1.84 8.93
CA ARG A 64 -8.87 1.95 8.50
C ARG A 64 -9.21 0.89 7.46
N GLN A 65 -8.37 0.70 6.46
CA GLN A 65 -8.54 -0.31 5.40
C GLN A 65 -8.50 -1.73 5.99
N LEU A 66 -7.57 -1.99 6.92
CA LEU A 66 -7.55 -3.25 7.68
C LEU A 66 -8.90 -3.53 8.34
N SER A 67 -9.45 -2.55 9.07
CA SER A 67 -10.74 -2.69 9.76
C SER A 67 -11.92 -2.87 8.79
N ASP A 68 -11.93 -2.17 7.66
CA ASP A 68 -13.05 -2.22 6.72
C ASP A 68 -13.01 -3.47 5.84
N PHE A 69 -11.83 -3.84 5.34
CA PHE A 69 -11.65 -5.01 4.47
C PHE A 69 -11.78 -6.32 5.24
N SER A 70 -11.37 -6.36 6.52
CA SER A 70 -11.43 -7.57 7.35
C SER A 70 -12.83 -8.18 7.52
N ARG A 71 -13.87 -7.42 7.18
CA ARG A 71 -15.26 -7.91 7.20
C ARG A 71 -15.54 -8.95 6.10
N SER A 72 -14.74 -8.96 5.04
CA SER A 72 -14.95 -9.82 3.87
C SER A 72 -13.67 -10.45 3.32
N TYR A 73 -12.50 -9.98 3.74
CA TYR A 73 -11.21 -10.41 3.22
C TYR A 73 -10.20 -10.63 4.36
N HIS A 74 -9.34 -11.60 4.20
CA HIS A 74 -8.10 -11.67 4.98
C HIS A 74 -7.21 -10.52 4.55
N THR A 75 -6.82 -9.65 5.46
CA THR A 75 -6.12 -8.39 5.15
C THR A 75 -4.86 -8.27 5.98
N LEU A 76 -3.75 -8.01 5.32
CA LEU A 76 -2.43 -7.91 5.90
C LEU A 76 -1.82 -6.55 5.54
N ALA A 77 -1.18 -5.87 6.49
CA ALA A 77 -0.40 -4.66 6.23
C ALA A 77 1.03 -4.86 6.74
N LEU A 78 1.99 -4.89 5.83
CA LEU A 78 3.40 -5.12 6.16
C LEU A 78 4.02 -3.84 6.74
N ASP A 79 4.83 -4.00 7.77
CA ASP A 79 5.86 -3.04 8.16
C ASP A 79 7.17 -3.46 7.43
N PRO A 80 7.57 -2.81 6.34
CA PRO A 80 8.80 -3.20 5.66
C PRO A 80 10.03 -2.99 6.55
N ARG A 81 11.17 -3.63 6.22
CA ARG A 81 12.42 -3.49 7.02
C ARG A 81 12.74 -2.03 7.30
N GLY A 82 13.03 -1.72 8.56
CA GLY A 82 13.31 -0.36 9.03
C GLY A 82 12.07 0.50 9.29
N GLN A 83 10.87 0.07 8.89
CA GLN A 83 9.62 0.84 9.06
C GLN A 83 8.72 0.18 10.11
N GLY A 84 7.80 0.97 10.66
CA GLY A 84 6.84 0.52 11.66
C GLY A 84 7.50 -0.18 12.85
N GLU A 85 7.09 -1.42 13.15
CA GLU A 85 7.66 -2.22 14.23
C GLU A 85 8.67 -3.28 13.75
N SER A 86 8.98 -3.30 12.45
CA SER A 86 10.05 -4.15 11.91
C SER A 86 11.43 -3.75 12.43
N GLN A 87 12.35 -4.70 12.46
CA GLN A 87 13.74 -4.43 12.80
C GLN A 87 14.38 -3.41 11.84
N VAL A 88 15.30 -2.64 12.37
CA VAL A 88 16.11 -1.64 11.66
C VAL A 88 17.51 -2.21 11.47
N PRO A 89 17.81 -2.92 10.39
CA PRO A 89 19.14 -3.44 10.14
C PRO A 89 20.12 -2.34 9.72
N SER A 90 21.41 -2.65 9.70
CA SER A 90 22.46 -1.75 9.21
C SER A 90 22.52 -1.67 7.67
N SER A 91 21.89 -2.60 6.95
CA SER A 91 21.92 -2.72 5.49
C SER A 91 20.63 -3.34 4.92
N GLY A 92 20.59 -3.55 3.60
CA GLY A 92 19.45 -4.18 2.92
C GLY A 92 18.35 -3.20 2.50
N TYR A 93 18.69 -1.93 2.37
CA TYR A 93 17.79 -0.88 1.90
C TYR A 93 17.90 -0.69 0.38
N THR A 94 17.81 -1.82 -0.35
CA THR A 94 17.82 -1.87 -1.81
C THR A 94 16.49 -2.37 -2.35
N ALA A 95 16.18 -2.07 -3.61
CA ALA A 95 14.95 -2.52 -4.25
C ALA A 95 14.85 -4.05 -4.26
N GLU A 96 15.97 -4.75 -4.51
CA GLU A 96 16.02 -6.20 -4.56
C GLU A 96 15.77 -6.84 -3.20
N ARG A 97 16.41 -6.32 -2.11
CA ARG A 97 16.21 -6.87 -0.77
C ARG A 97 14.77 -6.62 -0.29
N ARG A 98 14.22 -5.44 -0.56
CA ARG A 98 12.83 -5.10 -0.22
C ARG A 98 11.83 -5.98 -0.98
N ALA A 99 12.09 -6.23 -2.28
CA ALA A 99 11.28 -7.17 -3.06
C ALA A 99 11.42 -8.62 -2.58
N THR A 100 12.62 -9.02 -2.12
CA THR A 100 12.83 -10.35 -1.52
C THR A 100 12.12 -10.47 -0.17
N ASP A 101 12.15 -9.46 0.68
CA ASP A 101 11.36 -9.43 1.94
C ASP A 101 9.87 -9.64 1.66
N LEU A 102 9.34 -8.93 0.66
CA LEU A 102 7.96 -9.11 0.22
C LEU A 102 7.72 -10.54 -0.31
N HIS A 103 8.64 -11.09 -1.10
CA HIS A 103 8.53 -12.46 -1.58
C HIS A 103 8.47 -13.46 -0.42
N GLU A 104 9.36 -13.35 0.54
CA GLU A 104 9.40 -14.22 1.73
C GLU A 104 8.11 -14.09 2.56
N PHE A 105 7.60 -12.87 2.71
CA PHE A 105 6.30 -12.63 3.33
C PHE A 105 5.15 -13.33 2.60
N LEU A 106 5.21 -13.45 1.28
CA LEU A 106 4.17 -14.04 0.45
C LEU A 106 4.32 -15.55 0.23
N LEU A 107 5.41 -16.19 0.70
CA LEU A 107 5.72 -17.62 0.39
C LEU A 107 4.59 -18.58 0.76
N GLN A 108 3.92 -18.36 1.89
CA GLN A 108 2.83 -19.21 2.39
C GLN A 108 1.44 -18.78 1.90
N ARG A 109 1.37 -17.85 0.92
CA ARG A 109 0.14 -17.23 0.46
C ARG A 109 -0.01 -17.33 -1.06
N SER A 110 -1.23 -17.40 -1.51
CA SER A 110 -1.61 -17.35 -2.93
C SER A 110 -2.90 -16.56 -3.10
N ASN A 111 -3.33 -16.33 -4.32
CA ASN A 111 -4.52 -15.53 -4.63
C ASN A 111 -4.49 -14.16 -3.95
N ILE A 112 -3.39 -13.41 -4.17
CA ILE A 112 -3.10 -12.17 -3.46
C ILE A 112 -3.54 -10.97 -4.30
N LEU A 113 -4.34 -10.08 -3.72
CA LEU A 113 -4.51 -8.71 -4.19
C LEU A 113 -3.43 -7.84 -3.50
N LEU A 114 -2.36 -7.56 -4.23
CA LEU A 114 -1.26 -6.75 -3.73
C LEU A 114 -1.56 -5.27 -3.98
N ILE A 115 -1.54 -4.45 -2.93
CA ILE A 115 -1.79 -3.00 -2.97
C ILE A 115 -0.54 -2.28 -2.50
N GLY A 116 0.13 -1.55 -3.39
CA GLY A 116 1.33 -0.80 -3.06
C GLY A 116 1.12 0.71 -3.19
N TRP A 117 1.35 1.44 -2.11
CA TRP A 117 1.29 2.90 -2.10
C TRP A 117 2.67 3.52 -2.22
N SER A 118 2.84 4.49 -3.15
CA SER A 118 4.09 5.26 -3.30
C SER A 118 5.29 4.31 -3.49
N LEU A 119 6.31 4.36 -2.62
CA LEU A 119 7.44 3.44 -2.62
C LEU A 119 6.99 1.97 -2.59
N GLY A 120 5.94 1.64 -1.82
CA GLY A 120 5.39 0.28 -1.79
C GLY A 120 4.87 -0.21 -3.15
N GLY A 121 4.45 0.71 -4.04
CA GLY A 121 4.11 0.39 -5.43
C GLY A 121 5.35 0.05 -6.27
N ILE A 122 6.43 0.79 -6.10
CA ILE A 122 7.74 0.52 -6.73
C ILE A 122 8.28 -0.85 -6.29
N GLU A 123 8.21 -1.15 -4.98
CA GLU A 123 8.65 -2.44 -4.42
C GLU A 123 7.77 -3.61 -4.89
N ALA A 124 6.47 -3.39 -5.08
CA ALA A 124 5.58 -4.37 -5.69
C ALA A 124 5.93 -4.64 -7.17
N LEU A 125 6.31 -3.62 -7.93
CA LEU A 125 6.80 -3.80 -9.31
C LEU A 125 8.13 -4.55 -9.32
N GLN A 126 9.07 -4.26 -8.40
CA GLN A 126 10.33 -4.99 -8.30
C GLN A 126 10.10 -6.46 -7.91
N TYR A 127 9.13 -6.73 -7.00
CA TYR A 127 8.71 -8.10 -6.70
C TYR A 127 8.23 -8.83 -7.97
N VAL A 128 7.36 -8.20 -8.77
CA VAL A 128 6.87 -8.78 -10.03
C VAL A 128 8.02 -9.09 -10.99
N TYR A 129 9.00 -8.19 -11.09
CA TYR A 129 10.18 -8.39 -11.94
C TYR A 129 11.02 -9.59 -11.51
N MET A 130 11.28 -9.74 -10.21
CA MET A 130 12.18 -10.78 -9.68
C MET A 130 11.49 -12.15 -9.52
N PHE A 131 10.23 -12.18 -9.13
CA PHE A 131 9.54 -13.40 -8.69
C PHE A 131 8.28 -13.73 -9.50
N GLY A 132 7.92 -12.88 -10.46
CA GLY A 132 6.76 -13.10 -11.33
C GLY A 132 5.43 -12.85 -10.62
N THR A 133 4.35 -13.33 -11.24
CA THR A 133 2.97 -13.03 -10.85
C THR A 133 2.19 -14.24 -10.32
N ALA A 134 2.83 -15.41 -10.18
CA ALA A 134 2.12 -16.67 -9.89
C ALA A 134 1.27 -16.62 -8.61
N ARG A 135 1.71 -15.88 -7.58
CA ARG A 135 0.99 -15.73 -6.30
C ARG A 135 -0.07 -14.64 -6.31
N LEU A 136 -0.03 -13.73 -7.29
CA LEU A 136 -0.93 -12.59 -7.37
C LEU A 136 -2.23 -12.96 -8.08
N ALA A 137 -3.36 -12.50 -7.55
CA ALA A 137 -4.62 -12.39 -8.28
C ALA A 137 -4.65 -11.09 -9.11
N ALA A 138 -4.17 -9.99 -8.52
CA ALA A 138 -4.15 -8.67 -9.13
C ALA A 138 -3.15 -7.75 -8.43
N LEU A 139 -2.90 -6.58 -9.02
CA LEU A 139 -2.07 -5.51 -8.47
C LEU A 139 -2.85 -4.19 -8.44
N VAL A 140 -2.74 -3.45 -7.34
CA VAL A 140 -3.20 -2.07 -7.22
C VAL A 140 -2.01 -1.18 -6.92
N LEU A 141 -1.76 -0.20 -7.75
CA LEU A 141 -0.75 0.84 -7.54
C LEU A 141 -1.45 2.12 -7.08
N VAL A 142 -1.04 2.65 -5.94
CA VAL A 142 -1.68 3.80 -5.30
C VAL A 142 -0.69 4.96 -5.28
N ASP A 143 -0.96 5.98 -6.05
CA ASP A 143 -0.19 7.23 -6.16
C ASP A 143 1.33 6.99 -6.19
N SER A 144 1.76 6.09 -7.04
CA SER A 144 3.14 5.64 -7.22
C SER A 144 3.58 5.91 -8.65
N SER A 145 4.85 6.28 -8.87
CA SER A 145 5.38 6.36 -10.22
C SER A 145 5.42 4.98 -10.87
N VAL A 146 5.00 4.88 -12.11
CA VAL A 146 5.06 3.67 -12.93
C VAL A 146 6.09 3.77 -14.06
N GLY A 147 6.94 4.80 -14.02
CA GLY A 147 7.97 5.04 -15.03
C GLY A 147 7.46 5.62 -16.34
N GLU A 148 6.16 5.84 -16.51
CA GLU A 148 5.59 6.54 -17.68
C GLU A 148 5.95 8.03 -17.65
N GLU A 149 5.90 8.68 -18.82
CA GLU A 149 6.08 10.14 -18.91
C GLU A 149 4.79 10.87 -18.42
N PRO A 150 4.93 12.10 -17.90
CA PRO A 150 6.18 12.76 -17.53
C PRO A 150 6.79 12.21 -16.23
N ALA A 151 8.05 12.55 -15.95
CA ALA A 151 8.61 12.30 -14.62
C ALA A 151 7.83 13.07 -13.57
N ALA A 152 7.52 12.44 -12.45
CA ALA A 152 7.03 13.18 -11.30
C ALA A 152 8.09 14.18 -10.84
N GLY A 153 7.70 15.42 -10.61
CA GLY A 153 8.63 16.46 -10.13
C GLY A 153 9.21 16.07 -8.76
N SER A 154 10.52 16.16 -8.61
CA SER A 154 11.17 16.09 -7.31
C SER A 154 11.82 17.42 -6.98
N SER A 155 11.73 17.90 -5.73
CA SER A 155 12.55 19.03 -5.30
C SER A 155 13.98 18.52 -5.14
N GLY A 156 14.91 19.00 -5.96
CA GLY A 156 16.32 18.59 -5.92
C GLY A 156 17.00 18.81 -4.55
N ARG A 157 16.38 19.60 -3.67
CA ARG A 157 16.89 19.94 -2.32
C ARG A 157 16.39 19.04 -1.20
N PHE A 158 15.42 18.17 -1.45
CA PHE A 158 14.80 17.36 -0.38
C PHE A 158 15.83 16.52 0.39
N LYS A 159 16.77 15.87 -0.29
CA LYS A 159 17.80 15.03 0.33
C LYS A 159 18.76 15.85 1.20
N ASP A 160 19.14 17.04 0.74
CA ASP A 160 20.03 17.93 1.49
C ASP A 160 19.32 18.50 2.71
N ASP A 161 18.07 18.91 2.57
CA ASP A 161 17.24 19.36 3.68
C ASP A 161 17.03 18.25 4.70
N PHE A 162 16.82 17.01 4.25
CA PHE A 162 16.67 15.84 5.12
C PHE A 162 17.96 15.52 5.90
N ARG A 163 19.14 15.67 5.29
CA ARG A 163 20.42 15.51 5.99
C ARG A 163 20.66 16.63 6.99
N ARG A 164 20.30 17.87 6.62
CA ARG A 164 20.55 19.06 7.45
C ARG A 164 19.62 19.16 8.64
N ASP A 165 18.32 18.92 8.46
CA ASP A 165 17.29 19.01 9.49
C ASP A 165 16.19 17.96 9.21
N ARG A 166 16.49 16.74 9.67
CA ARG A 166 15.64 15.58 9.45
C ARG A 166 14.25 15.74 10.03
N ASP A 167 14.16 16.20 11.29
CA ASP A 167 12.88 16.25 12.00
C ASP A 167 11.93 17.26 11.37
N LYS A 168 12.44 18.43 11.00
CA LYS A 168 11.68 19.46 10.28
C LYS A 168 11.24 18.95 8.91
N THR A 169 12.15 18.35 8.14
CA THR A 169 11.87 17.84 6.81
C THR A 169 10.85 16.70 6.83
N LEU A 170 10.98 15.76 7.78
CA LEU A 170 9.98 14.69 7.98
C LEU A 170 8.61 15.24 8.37
N ARG A 171 8.55 16.19 9.29
CA ARG A 171 7.29 16.80 9.69
C ARG A 171 6.59 17.49 8.52
N GLN A 172 7.35 18.20 7.68
CA GLN A 172 6.82 18.82 6.46
C GLN A 172 6.34 17.77 5.48
N PHE A 173 7.14 16.72 5.23
CA PHE A 173 6.78 15.61 4.35
C PHE A 173 5.51 14.90 4.83
N VAL A 174 5.46 14.50 6.12
CA VAL A 174 4.30 13.78 6.68
C VAL A 174 3.03 14.62 6.63
N ARG A 175 3.12 15.95 6.79
CA ARG A 175 1.96 16.84 6.61
C ARG A 175 1.53 16.93 5.15
N ALA A 176 2.49 16.99 4.23
CA ALA A 176 2.24 17.19 2.80
C ALA A 176 1.64 15.97 2.08
N ILE A 177 1.74 14.77 2.66
CA ILE A 177 1.11 13.57 2.05
C ILE A 177 -0.42 13.57 2.16
N PHE A 178 -1.02 14.42 3.00
CA PHE A 178 -2.46 14.54 3.20
C PHE A 178 -2.99 15.84 2.59
N ALA A 179 -4.16 15.79 1.97
CA ALA A 179 -4.90 17.00 1.60
C ALA A 179 -5.45 17.71 2.86
N LYS A 180 -5.81 16.92 3.88
CA LYS A 180 -6.23 17.39 5.20
C LYS A 180 -5.41 16.66 6.26
N PRO A 181 -4.32 17.27 6.76
CA PRO A 181 -3.48 16.63 7.76
C PRO A 181 -4.27 16.18 9.00
N PRO A 182 -4.00 14.99 9.53
CA PRO A 182 -4.62 14.52 10.77
C PRO A 182 -4.12 15.34 11.98
N PRO A 183 -4.68 15.11 13.19
CA PRO A 183 -4.25 15.80 14.39
C PRO A 183 -2.74 15.73 14.62
N GLU A 184 -2.16 16.78 15.23
CA GLU A 184 -0.71 16.90 15.43
C GLU A 184 -0.09 15.72 16.20
N LYS A 185 -0.84 15.10 17.10
CA LYS A 185 -0.41 13.89 17.80
C LYS A 185 -0.09 12.75 16.82
N GLU A 186 -0.95 12.54 15.84
CA GLU A 186 -0.77 11.48 14.82
C GLU A 186 0.40 11.80 13.88
N ILE A 187 0.53 13.07 13.45
CA ILE A 187 1.71 13.54 12.70
C ILE A 187 2.99 13.25 13.49
N ALA A 188 3.03 13.62 14.76
CA ALA A 188 4.19 13.40 15.63
C ALA A 188 4.51 11.91 15.80
N GLU A 189 3.52 11.03 15.85
CA GLU A 189 3.70 9.58 15.91
C GLU A 189 4.29 9.02 14.61
N LEU A 190 3.82 9.48 13.46
CA LEU A 190 4.36 9.08 12.15
C LEU A 190 5.82 9.53 12.01
N VAL A 191 6.12 10.78 12.39
CA VAL A 191 7.49 11.31 12.38
C VAL A 191 8.42 10.50 13.30
N ARG A 192 8.00 10.22 14.54
CA ARG A 192 8.80 9.35 15.45
C ARG A 192 9.08 7.98 14.88
N GLY A 193 8.07 7.36 14.24
CA GLY A 193 8.25 6.08 13.55
C GLY A 193 9.27 6.16 12.42
N ALA A 194 9.18 7.22 11.61
CA ALA A 194 10.08 7.48 10.49
C ALA A 194 11.53 7.76 10.92
N THR A 195 11.76 8.35 12.10
CA THR A 195 13.12 8.63 12.61
C THR A 195 13.87 7.40 13.12
N ARG A 196 13.24 6.23 13.22
CA ARG A 196 13.93 4.97 13.62
C ARG A 196 14.98 4.53 12.60
N MET A 197 14.71 4.72 11.31
CA MET A 197 15.65 4.33 10.24
C MET A 197 16.79 5.35 10.13
N PRO A 198 18.06 4.94 9.96
CA PRO A 198 19.17 5.88 9.73
C PRO A 198 18.94 6.78 8.51
N VAL A 199 19.52 8.00 8.53
CA VAL A 199 19.34 9.00 7.46
C VAL A 199 19.70 8.44 6.10
N GLU A 200 20.92 7.89 5.95
CA GLU A 200 21.39 7.39 4.65
C GLU A 200 20.60 6.15 4.18
N ALA A 201 20.18 5.29 5.11
CA ALA A 201 19.28 4.18 4.81
C ALA A 201 17.91 4.67 4.29
N SER A 202 17.38 5.72 4.91
CA SER A 202 16.14 6.36 4.47
C SER A 202 16.27 6.93 3.06
N LEU A 203 17.37 7.58 2.75
CA LEU A 203 17.65 8.18 1.44
C LEU A 203 17.94 7.14 0.37
N ALA A 204 18.61 6.01 0.72
CA ALA A 204 18.86 4.91 -0.18
C ALA A 204 17.56 4.32 -0.77
N LEU A 205 16.47 4.32 0.00
CA LEU A 205 15.15 3.88 -0.48
C LEU A 205 14.53 4.82 -1.55
N LEU A 206 15.03 6.04 -1.68
CA LEU A 206 14.61 6.99 -2.72
C LEU A 206 15.54 6.98 -3.94
N ASP A 207 16.63 6.23 -3.88
CA ASP A 207 17.71 6.20 -4.86
C ASP A 207 17.92 4.80 -5.46
N TYR A 208 16.84 4.15 -5.82
CA TYR A 208 16.96 2.87 -6.51
C TYR A 208 17.69 3.06 -7.87
N PRO A 209 18.72 2.26 -8.14
CA PRO A 209 19.62 2.45 -9.29
C PRO A 209 18.98 1.93 -10.59
N PHE A 210 17.72 2.25 -10.83
CA PHE A 210 16.98 1.80 -12.02
C PHE A 210 16.47 2.98 -12.83
N GLU A 211 16.66 2.92 -14.11
CA GLU A 211 16.06 3.83 -15.06
C GLU A 211 14.53 3.75 -15.00
N ARG A 212 13.83 4.84 -15.30
CA ARG A 212 12.36 4.87 -15.35
C ARG A 212 11.78 3.82 -16.29
N SER A 213 12.50 3.51 -17.37
CA SER A 213 12.16 2.46 -18.33
C SER A 213 12.04 1.06 -17.70
N HIS A 214 12.79 0.78 -16.64
CA HIS A 214 12.68 -0.47 -15.88
C HIS A 214 11.26 -0.65 -15.33
N TRP A 215 10.75 0.32 -14.57
CA TRP A 215 9.41 0.30 -13.97
C TRP A 215 8.31 0.27 -15.04
N ARG A 216 8.46 1.09 -16.08
CA ARG A 216 7.56 1.15 -17.23
C ARG A 216 7.44 -0.19 -17.95
N ASN A 217 8.54 -0.89 -18.16
CA ASN A 217 8.53 -2.18 -18.82
C ASN A 217 7.84 -3.26 -17.98
N ILE A 218 8.03 -3.22 -16.64
CA ILE A 218 7.38 -4.17 -15.72
C ILE A 218 5.86 -3.95 -15.75
N VAL A 219 5.40 -2.72 -15.52
CA VAL A 219 3.97 -2.44 -15.43
C VAL A 219 3.23 -2.67 -16.75
N ARG A 220 3.84 -2.35 -17.88
CA ARG A 220 3.25 -2.61 -19.21
C ARG A 220 3.10 -4.10 -19.53
N ARG A 221 4.04 -4.94 -19.06
CA ARG A 221 4.05 -6.39 -19.27
C ARG A 221 3.28 -7.17 -18.19
N PHE A 222 2.75 -6.50 -17.19
CA PHE A 222 1.98 -7.17 -16.13
C PHE A 222 0.69 -7.77 -16.70
N GLU A 223 0.54 -9.09 -16.65
CA GLU A 223 -0.52 -9.81 -17.39
C GLU A 223 -1.84 -9.92 -16.63
N LYS A 224 -1.83 -9.72 -15.30
CA LYS A 224 -3.01 -9.85 -14.45
C LYS A 224 -3.79 -8.52 -14.33
N PRO A 225 -5.01 -8.51 -13.75
CA PRO A 225 -5.76 -7.29 -13.51
C PRO A 225 -4.92 -6.25 -12.76
N LEU A 226 -4.94 -5.02 -13.25
CA LEU A 226 -4.20 -3.87 -12.71
C LEU A 226 -5.14 -2.69 -12.54
N LEU A 227 -5.19 -2.17 -11.32
CA LEU A 227 -5.84 -0.91 -10.99
C LEU A 227 -4.77 0.12 -10.60
N TYR A 228 -4.78 1.28 -11.27
CA TYR A 228 -3.89 2.39 -10.94
C TYR A 228 -4.71 3.56 -10.41
N VAL A 229 -4.57 3.84 -9.12
CA VAL A 229 -5.29 4.88 -8.39
C VAL A 229 -4.34 6.06 -8.18
N VAL A 230 -4.70 7.22 -8.67
CA VAL A 230 -3.79 8.37 -8.72
C VAL A 230 -4.41 9.67 -8.22
N THR A 231 -3.57 10.58 -7.77
CA THR A 231 -3.86 12.01 -7.64
C THR A 231 -3.47 12.74 -8.94
N PRO A 232 -3.77 14.05 -9.09
CA PRO A 232 -3.34 14.83 -10.25
C PRO A 232 -1.83 14.78 -10.54
N GLN A 233 -0.99 14.49 -9.53
CA GLN A 233 0.45 14.35 -9.70
C GLN A 233 0.84 13.26 -10.72
N TYR A 234 0.05 12.17 -10.80
CA TYR A 234 0.33 11.04 -11.69
C TYR A 234 -0.74 10.86 -12.78
N GLU A 235 -1.63 11.85 -13.00
CA GLU A 235 -2.72 11.75 -13.98
C GLU A 235 -2.20 11.48 -15.40
N GLU A 236 -1.15 12.18 -15.82
CA GLU A 236 -0.55 11.98 -17.14
C GLU A 236 0.14 10.61 -17.27
N GLN A 237 0.84 10.15 -16.22
CA GLN A 237 1.41 8.80 -16.20
C GLN A 237 0.32 7.73 -16.31
N ALA A 238 -0.83 7.94 -15.65
CA ALA A 238 -1.96 7.04 -15.71
C ALA A 238 -2.60 7.01 -17.11
N ALA A 239 -2.73 8.17 -17.74
CA ALA A 239 -3.23 8.27 -19.12
C ALA A 239 -2.28 7.54 -20.10
N ASN A 240 -0.97 7.74 -19.97
CA ASN A 240 0.02 7.08 -20.79
C ASN A 240 0.09 5.56 -20.55
N LEU A 241 0.00 5.13 -19.29
CA LEU A 241 -0.11 3.70 -18.99
C LEU A 241 -1.38 3.08 -19.58
N LYS A 242 -2.53 3.75 -19.45
CA LYS A 242 -3.80 3.29 -20.05
C LYS A 242 -3.72 3.18 -21.56
N LYS A 243 -3.05 4.12 -22.23
CA LYS A 243 -2.80 4.08 -23.68
C LYS A 243 -1.93 2.89 -24.07
N ASN A 244 -0.87 2.62 -23.32
CA ASN A 244 0.12 1.56 -23.63
C ASN A 244 -0.28 0.18 -23.11
N ARG A 245 -1.19 0.11 -22.15
CA ARG A 245 -1.78 -1.09 -21.56
C ARG A 245 -3.28 -0.87 -21.35
N PRO A 246 -4.12 -1.03 -22.38
CA PRO A 246 -5.56 -0.70 -22.35
C PRO A 246 -6.35 -1.45 -21.27
N ALA A 247 -5.90 -2.62 -20.84
CA ALA A 247 -6.51 -3.39 -19.75
C ALA A 247 -6.30 -2.78 -18.34
N THR A 248 -5.51 -1.71 -18.20
CA THR A 248 -5.32 -1.02 -16.92
C THR A 248 -6.60 -0.26 -16.56
N GLU A 249 -7.12 -0.48 -15.36
CA GLU A 249 -8.15 0.39 -14.79
C GLU A 249 -7.46 1.59 -14.13
N VAL A 250 -8.02 2.78 -14.31
CA VAL A 250 -7.48 4.02 -13.75
C VAL A 250 -8.58 4.73 -12.99
N GLU A 251 -8.26 5.20 -11.78
CA GLU A 251 -9.14 6.03 -10.97
C GLU A 251 -8.41 7.26 -10.45
N LEU A 252 -8.96 8.45 -10.70
CA LEU A 252 -8.36 9.73 -10.35
C LEU A 252 -9.04 10.34 -9.11
N PHE A 253 -8.27 10.58 -8.06
CA PHE A 253 -8.67 11.23 -6.81
C PHE A 253 -8.27 12.72 -6.83
N LYS A 254 -9.11 13.57 -7.42
CA LYS A 254 -8.79 14.99 -7.71
C LYS A 254 -8.62 15.87 -6.47
N LYS A 255 -9.21 15.49 -5.34
CA LYS A 255 -9.25 16.30 -4.11
C LYS A 255 -8.40 15.73 -2.98
N ALA A 256 -7.83 14.57 -3.17
CA ALA A 256 -6.98 13.92 -2.19
C ALA A 256 -5.50 14.34 -2.35
N GLY A 257 -4.74 14.21 -1.28
CA GLY A 257 -3.29 14.25 -1.29
C GLY A 257 -2.69 12.88 -1.62
N HIS A 258 -1.39 12.75 -1.44
CA HIS A 258 -0.63 11.53 -1.72
C HIS A 258 -1.15 10.29 -0.97
N ALA A 259 -1.62 10.47 0.28
CA ALA A 259 -2.28 9.43 1.06
C ALA A 259 -3.82 9.40 0.81
N LEU A 260 -4.23 9.28 -0.45
CA LEU A 260 -5.62 9.38 -0.91
C LEU A 260 -6.59 8.43 -0.20
N PHE A 261 -6.11 7.29 0.27
CA PHE A 261 -6.89 6.30 1.04
C PHE A 261 -7.17 6.75 2.49
N VAL A 262 -6.44 7.76 2.99
CA VAL A 262 -6.70 8.43 4.26
C VAL A 262 -7.62 9.63 4.04
N ASP A 263 -7.43 10.40 2.98
CA ASP A 263 -8.22 11.61 2.68
C ASP A 263 -9.65 11.29 2.22
N GLU A 264 -9.82 10.30 1.34
CA GLU A 264 -11.12 9.85 0.79
C GLU A 264 -11.37 8.35 1.05
N PRO A 265 -11.38 7.92 2.34
CA PRO A 265 -11.31 6.50 2.68
C PRO A 265 -12.53 5.70 2.21
N GLN A 266 -13.75 6.25 2.31
CA GLN A 266 -14.96 5.54 1.88
C GLN A 266 -14.95 5.26 0.38
N ARG A 267 -14.49 6.24 -0.42
CA ARG A 267 -14.36 6.09 -1.87
C ARG A 267 -13.30 5.07 -2.24
N PHE A 268 -12.14 5.13 -1.58
CA PHE A 268 -11.06 4.17 -1.80
C PHE A 268 -11.50 2.75 -1.41
N ASP A 269 -12.09 2.59 -0.22
CA ASP A 269 -12.52 1.28 0.28
C ASP A 269 -13.58 0.64 -0.64
N ALA A 270 -14.56 1.44 -1.13
CA ALA A 270 -15.56 0.97 -2.08
C ALA A 270 -14.96 0.56 -3.44
N LEU A 271 -13.97 1.33 -3.94
CA LEU A 271 -13.24 1.03 -5.18
C LEU A 271 -12.50 -0.30 -5.07
N ILE A 272 -11.73 -0.50 -3.99
CA ILE A 272 -10.97 -1.73 -3.78
C ILE A 272 -11.89 -2.95 -3.64
N LYS A 273 -12.98 -2.84 -2.86
CA LYS A 273 -13.94 -3.94 -2.73
C LYS A 273 -14.60 -4.30 -4.08
N LYS A 274 -14.98 -3.29 -4.87
CA LYS A 274 -15.53 -3.51 -6.21
C LYS A 274 -14.51 -4.19 -7.14
N PHE A 275 -13.24 -3.83 -7.04
CA PHE A 275 -12.17 -4.46 -7.80
C PHE A 275 -11.92 -5.88 -7.33
N ALA A 276 -11.79 -6.11 -6.03
CA ALA A 276 -11.54 -7.43 -5.42
C ALA A 276 -12.65 -8.45 -5.69
N ALA A 277 -13.92 -8.01 -5.66
CA ALA A 277 -15.07 -8.89 -5.91
C ALA A 277 -15.10 -9.51 -7.32
N ARG A 278 -14.34 -8.99 -8.27
CA ARG A 278 -14.21 -9.56 -9.63
C ARG A 278 -13.07 -10.57 -9.76
N LEU A 279 -12.28 -10.75 -8.70
CA LEU A 279 -11.16 -11.69 -8.63
C LEU A 279 -11.54 -13.02 -7.94
N SER A 280 -12.77 -13.10 -7.43
CA SER A 280 -13.34 -14.22 -6.69
C SER A 280 -13.89 -15.29 -7.61
#